data_5aea7e4175b19313b2a483c4f45f9fb8
#
_entry.id   5aea7e4175b19313b2a483c4f45f9fb8
#
_cell.length_a   1.000
_cell.length_b   1.000
_cell.length_c   1.000
_cell.angle_alpha   90.00
_cell.angle_beta   90.00
_cell.angle_gamma   90.00
#
_symmetry.space_group_name_H-M   'P 1'
#
loop_
_entity.id
_entity.type
_entity.pdbx_description
1 polymer ?
#
loop_
_entity_poly.entity_id
_entity_poly.type
_entity_poly.pdbx_seq_one_letter_code
_entity_poly.pdbx_strand_id
1 'polypeptide(L)'
;MISNQIIQTSIDELKAITKVDIYVFDLDGIKVAATTEDIEISREIITGFAASPADSQVVGGYHFLKVLDDSEVAYVLASRSNNDDAYMVGKIAVSQIQNLIIAYKERFDRNNFFQNLILDNLLLVDIYNRAQKLHIEVEGPRIVYLVETRLEKDSSGMELLRSLFSSQNGDYITAVDEKNIILIKAVERDASPESLELVANTIVDMMNSEAMLKVRVSYGTVVQELREVSKSYKEATMAMDVGRILYAEKNVIAYSTLGIGRLIYQLPVNLCRIFIEEIFGGNQVYDLDEETLTTINKFFENNLNVSETSRQLFIHRNTLVYRIEKLQ
;
A
#
# COMPACT_ATOMS: atom_id res chain seq x y z
N MET A 1 2.71 -18.40 5.49
CA MET A 1 3.36 -19.41 4.61
C MET A 1 3.69 -18.77 3.28
N ILE A 2 4.80 -19.18 2.67
CA ILE A 2 5.18 -18.76 1.30
C ILE A 2 4.17 -19.34 0.29
N SER A 3 3.91 -18.61 -0.81
CA SER A 3 3.02 -19.11 -1.87
C SER A 3 3.62 -20.30 -2.61
N ASN A 4 2.82 -21.34 -2.87
CA ASN A 4 3.23 -22.52 -3.64
C ASN A 4 3.79 -22.13 -5.02
N GLN A 5 3.26 -21.08 -5.63
CA GLN A 5 3.72 -20.57 -6.93
C GLN A 5 5.15 -20.03 -6.90
N ILE A 6 5.56 -19.39 -5.80
CA ILE A 6 6.95 -18.90 -5.64
C ILE A 6 7.92 -20.08 -5.53
N ILE A 7 7.55 -21.12 -4.75
CA ILE A 7 8.34 -22.35 -4.64
C ILE A 7 8.44 -23.02 -6.01
N GLN A 8 7.31 -23.14 -6.73
CA GLN A 8 7.26 -23.75 -8.07
C GLN A 8 8.21 -23.03 -9.04
N THR A 9 8.11 -21.70 -9.15
CA THR A 9 8.98 -20.91 -10.02
C THR A 9 10.45 -21.15 -9.71
N SER A 10 10.81 -21.16 -8.42
CA SER A 10 12.18 -21.35 -7.97
C SER A 10 12.77 -22.70 -8.35
N ILE A 11 11.97 -23.79 -8.18
CA ILE A 11 12.46 -25.14 -8.56
C ILE A 11 12.47 -25.37 -10.07
N ASP A 12 11.56 -24.73 -10.83
CA ASP A 12 11.55 -24.78 -12.30
C ASP A 12 12.79 -24.09 -12.90
N GLU A 13 13.20 -22.96 -12.35
CA GLU A 13 14.46 -22.31 -12.73
C GLU A 13 15.68 -23.19 -12.46
N LEU A 14 15.74 -23.84 -11.30
CA LEU A 14 16.81 -24.78 -10.97
C LEU A 14 16.83 -25.98 -11.95
N LYS A 15 15.67 -26.55 -12.26
CA LYS A 15 15.57 -27.64 -13.24
C LYS A 15 16.02 -27.22 -14.63
N ALA A 16 15.66 -26.00 -15.06
CA ALA A 16 16.08 -25.47 -16.37
C ALA A 16 17.60 -25.48 -16.52
N ILE A 17 18.34 -25.17 -15.43
CA ILE A 17 19.81 -25.11 -15.40
C ILE A 17 20.42 -26.50 -15.21
N THR A 18 19.94 -27.25 -14.22
CA THR A 18 20.60 -28.47 -13.71
C THR A 18 20.11 -29.76 -14.32
N LYS A 19 18.90 -29.77 -14.89
CA LYS A 19 18.16 -30.95 -15.39
C LYS A 19 17.82 -31.98 -14.31
N VAL A 20 17.93 -31.59 -13.02
CA VAL A 20 17.54 -32.44 -11.88
C VAL A 20 16.06 -32.25 -11.59
N ASP A 21 15.36 -33.33 -11.36
CA ASP A 21 13.96 -33.29 -10.93
C ASP A 21 13.87 -32.99 -9.44
N ILE A 22 13.01 -32.00 -9.08
CA ILE A 22 12.85 -31.52 -7.73
C ILE A 22 11.35 -31.55 -7.38
N TYR A 23 11.07 -32.03 -6.18
CA TYR A 23 9.71 -32.14 -5.61
C TYR A 23 9.73 -31.58 -4.21
N VAL A 24 8.69 -30.82 -3.85
CA VAL A 24 8.53 -30.21 -2.53
C VAL A 24 7.18 -30.64 -1.97
N PHE A 25 7.19 -31.15 -0.74
CA PHE A 25 6.03 -31.63 -0.01
C PHE A 25 5.89 -30.90 1.33
N ASP A 26 4.66 -30.76 1.79
CA ASP A 26 4.41 -30.37 3.18
C ASP A 26 4.66 -31.54 4.17
N LEU A 27 4.49 -31.29 5.45
CA LEU A 27 4.71 -32.28 6.50
C LEU A 27 3.67 -33.42 6.50
N ASP A 28 2.53 -33.19 5.87
CA ASP A 28 1.47 -34.19 5.67
C ASP A 28 1.69 -35.04 4.41
N GLY A 29 2.76 -34.77 3.65
CA GLY A 29 3.10 -35.47 2.42
C GLY A 29 2.27 -35.04 1.21
N ILE A 30 1.64 -33.84 1.28
CA ILE A 30 0.91 -33.26 0.15
C ILE A 30 1.90 -32.51 -0.73
N LYS A 31 1.81 -32.72 -2.05
CA LYS A 31 2.65 -32.03 -3.03
C LYS A 31 2.38 -30.52 -3.05
N VAL A 32 3.41 -29.73 -2.76
CA VAL A 32 3.39 -28.25 -2.78
C VAL A 32 3.86 -27.73 -4.14
N ALA A 33 4.94 -28.30 -4.66
CA ALA A 33 5.52 -27.96 -5.96
C ALA A 33 6.28 -29.16 -6.54
N ALA A 34 6.34 -29.26 -7.86
CA ALA A 34 7.11 -30.31 -8.54
C ALA A 34 7.51 -29.90 -9.95
N THR A 35 8.70 -30.28 -10.37
CA THR A 35 9.21 -30.01 -11.72
C THR A 35 8.75 -31.02 -12.76
N THR A 36 8.20 -32.15 -12.33
CA THR A 36 7.59 -33.22 -13.18
C THR A 36 6.38 -33.81 -12.49
N GLU A 37 5.42 -34.32 -13.25
CA GLU A 37 4.21 -34.93 -12.69
C GLU A 37 4.38 -36.39 -12.25
N ASP A 38 5.34 -37.10 -12.83
CA ASP A 38 5.64 -38.48 -12.54
C ASP A 38 6.36 -38.64 -11.19
N ILE A 39 5.61 -38.94 -10.15
CA ILE A 39 6.11 -39.18 -8.80
C ILE A 39 5.74 -40.59 -8.35
N GLU A 40 6.75 -41.42 -8.09
CA GLU A 40 6.61 -42.75 -7.47
C GLU A 40 6.98 -42.74 -5.98
N ILE A 41 6.61 -41.67 -5.24
CA ILE A 41 6.90 -41.53 -3.81
C ILE A 41 5.61 -41.68 -3.01
N SER A 42 5.56 -42.66 -2.09
CA SER A 42 4.41 -42.79 -1.21
C SER A 42 4.41 -41.72 -0.10
N ARG A 43 3.21 -41.35 0.32
CA ARG A 43 2.98 -40.37 1.39
C ARG A 43 3.65 -40.75 2.71
N GLU A 44 3.64 -42.08 3.01
CA GLU A 44 4.23 -42.62 4.25
C GLU A 44 5.75 -42.42 4.29
N ILE A 45 6.45 -42.46 3.16
CA ILE A 45 7.89 -42.20 3.09
C ILE A 45 8.17 -40.76 3.44
N ILE A 46 7.38 -39.81 2.90
CA ILE A 46 7.56 -38.39 3.13
C ILE A 46 7.28 -38.04 4.60
N THR A 47 6.17 -38.45 5.16
CA THR A 47 5.79 -38.20 6.56
C THR A 47 6.75 -38.88 7.53
N GLY A 48 7.19 -40.11 7.23
CA GLY A 48 8.18 -40.83 8.01
C GLY A 48 9.54 -40.12 8.02
N PHE A 49 10.00 -39.60 6.88
CA PHE A 49 11.23 -38.82 6.81
C PHE A 49 11.10 -37.47 7.52
N ALA A 50 9.97 -36.77 7.37
CA ALA A 50 9.70 -35.51 8.08
C ALA A 50 9.86 -35.67 9.62
N ALA A 51 9.32 -36.76 10.17
CA ALA A 51 9.38 -37.07 11.61
C ALA A 51 10.73 -37.67 12.07
N SER A 52 11.59 -38.12 11.15
CA SER A 52 12.87 -38.75 11.48
C SER A 52 13.90 -37.74 12.02
N PRO A 53 14.91 -38.14 12.78
CA PRO A 53 16.00 -37.25 13.19
C PRO A 53 17.02 -36.97 12.06
N ALA A 54 16.91 -37.66 10.91
CA ALA A 54 17.88 -37.54 9.83
C ALA A 54 17.69 -36.24 9.04
N ASP A 55 18.76 -35.55 8.69
CA ASP A 55 18.74 -34.33 7.85
C ASP A 55 18.64 -34.66 6.36
N SER A 56 19.06 -35.87 5.96
CA SER A 56 18.94 -36.37 4.60
C SER A 56 18.82 -37.91 4.58
N GLN A 57 18.15 -38.42 3.56
CA GLN A 57 17.96 -39.85 3.34
C GLN A 57 17.85 -40.16 1.86
N VAL A 58 18.27 -41.34 1.44
CA VAL A 58 18.08 -41.82 0.06
C VAL A 58 17.14 -43.00 0.07
N VAL A 59 16.04 -42.90 -0.67
CA VAL A 59 15.06 -43.98 -0.84
C VAL A 59 14.59 -44.03 -2.28
N GLY A 60 14.67 -45.19 -2.90
CA GLY A 60 14.16 -45.39 -4.26
C GLY A 60 14.85 -44.51 -5.34
N GLY A 61 16.11 -44.12 -5.12
CA GLY A 61 16.84 -43.23 -6.03
C GLY A 61 16.51 -41.74 -5.87
N TYR A 62 15.71 -41.39 -4.87
CA TYR A 62 15.45 -39.99 -4.49
C TYR A 62 16.28 -39.62 -3.26
N HIS A 63 16.87 -38.41 -3.30
CA HIS A 63 17.51 -37.79 -2.16
C HIS A 63 16.50 -36.90 -1.44
N PHE A 64 16.11 -37.29 -0.23
CA PHE A 64 15.23 -36.54 0.65
C PHE A 64 16.03 -35.58 1.52
N LEU A 65 15.57 -34.35 1.62
CA LEU A 65 16.21 -33.26 2.37
C LEU A 65 15.13 -32.48 3.13
N LYS A 66 15.47 -31.98 4.31
CA LYS A 66 14.58 -31.11 5.10
C LYS A 66 14.82 -29.65 4.74
N VAL A 67 13.74 -28.92 4.51
CA VAL A 67 13.73 -27.47 4.42
C VAL A 67 13.31 -26.95 5.81
N LEU A 68 14.21 -26.25 6.48
CA LEU A 68 13.95 -25.73 7.83
C LEU A 68 13.48 -24.27 7.74
N ASP A 69 12.55 -23.93 8.64
CA ASP A 69 12.13 -22.59 8.96
C ASP A 69 12.52 -22.32 10.42
N ASP A 70 13.54 -21.48 10.66
CA ASP A 70 14.26 -21.38 11.91
C ASP A 70 14.86 -22.77 12.32
N SER A 71 14.26 -23.43 13.29
CA SER A 71 14.70 -24.76 13.76
C SER A 71 13.66 -25.86 13.49
N GLU A 72 12.53 -25.53 12.87
CA GLU A 72 11.44 -26.46 12.60
C GLU A 72 11.43 -26.89 11.13
N VAL A 73 11.03 -28.14 10.87
CA VAL A 73 10.86 -28.61 9.49
C VAL A 73 9.63 -27.96 8.88
N ALA A 74 9.81 -27.20 7.80
CA ALA A 74 8.72 -26.55 7.08
C ALA A 74 8.24 -27.41 5.87
N TYR A 75 9.20 -27.97 5.13
CA TYR A 75 8.93 -28.80 3.95
C TYR A 75 9.92 -29.97 3.86
N VAL A 76 9.51 -30.98 3.11
CA VAL A 76 10.39 -32.06 2.64
C VAL A 76 10.65 -31.87 1.17
N LEU A 77 11.93 -31.83 0.77
CA LEU A 77 12.36 -31.75 -0.60
C LEU A 77 12.87 -33.13 -1.03
N ALA A 78 12.47 -33.60 -2.21
CA ALA A 78 13.05 -34.77 -2.85
C ALA A 78 13.68 -34.35 -4.19
N SER A 79 14.90 -34.82 -4.47
CA SER A 79 15.59 -34.61 -5.74
C SER A 79 16.00 -35.91 -6.38
N ARG A 80 15.91 -35.97 -7.71
CA ARG A 80 16.29 -37.15 -8.51
C ARG A 80 17.00 -36.71 -9.78
N SER A 81 18.09 -37.43 -10.12
CA SER A 81 18.80 -37.26 -11.37
C SER A 81 19.36 -38.62 -11.83
N ASN A 82 19.67 -38.72 -13.11
CA ASN A 82 20.43 -39.85 -13.64
C ASN A 82 21.93 -39.75 -13.36
N ASN A 83 22.39 -38.60 -12.85
CA ASN A 83 23.78 -38.32 -12.48
C ASN A 83 23.93 -38.22 -10.96
N ASP A 84 25.16 -38.17 -10.45
CA ASP A 84 25.46 -38.07 -9.00
C ASP A 84 25.23 -36.66 -8.42
N ASP A 85 24.64 -35.74 -9.16
CA ASP A 85 24.45 -34.34 -8.80
C ASP A 85 23.14 -34.05 -8.03
N ALA A 86 22.22 -35.03 -7.98
CA ALA A 86 20.89 -34.87 -7.34
C ALA A 86 20.96 -34.37 -5.89
N TYR A 87 21.90 -34.88 -5.09
CA TYR A 87 22.07 -34.45 -3.70
C TYR A 87 22.55 -32.99 -3.60
N MET A 88 23.54 -32.60 -4.42
CA MET A 88 24.08 -31.26 -4.40
C MET A 88 23.04 -30.23 -4.85
N VAL A 89 22.33 -30.52 -5.95
CA VAL A 89 21.25 -29.66 -6.45
C VAL A 89 20.12 -29.58 -5.44
N GLY A 90 19.77 -30.71 -4.80
CA GLY A 90 18.79 -30.71 -3.71
C GLY A 90 19.18 -29.80 -2.55
N LYS A 91 20.45 -29.79 -2.14
CA LYS A 91 20.98 -28.87 -1.12
C LYS A 91 20.90 -27.39 -1.54
N ILE A 92 21.18 -27.10 -2.80
CA ILE A 92 21.03 -25.73 -3.37
C ILE A 92 19.55 -25.32 -3.32
N ALA A 93 18.65 -26.20 -3.75
CA ALA A 93 17.20 -25.94 -3.70
C ALA A 93 16.69 -25.71 -2.26
N VAL A 94 17.15 -26.51 -1.28
CA VAL A 94 16.85 -26.30 0.14
C VAL A 94 17.30 -24.91 0.58
N SER A 95 18.54 -24.53 0.32
CA SER A 95 19.08 -23.21 0.69
C SER A 95 18.30 -22.07 0.03
N GLN A 96 17.94 -22.23 -1.25
CA GLN A 96 17.14 -21.23 -1.97
C GLN A 96 15.75 -21.07 -1.39
N ILE A 97 15.05 -22.17 -1.10
CA ILE A 97 13.71 -22.14 -0.50
C ILE A 97 13.77 -21.56 0.93
N GLN A 98 14.78 -21.89 1.73
CA GLN A 98 14.99 -21.28 3.06
C GLN A 98 15.17 -19.77 2.97
N ASN A 99 16.01 -19.29 2.04
CA ASN A 99 16.17 -17.85 1.82
C ASN A 99 14.86 -17.17 1.39
N LEU A 100 14.06 -17.83 0.55
CA LEU A 100 12.74 -17.33 0.17
C LEU A 100 11.77 -17.26 1.35
N ILE A 101 11.79 -18.25 2.25
CA ILE A 101 10.97 -18.25 3.48
C ILE A 101 11.36 -17.05 4.36
N ILE A 102 12.65 -16.83 4.59
CA ILE A 102 13.16 -15.72 5.39
C ILE A 102 12.75 -14.38 4.78
N ALA A 103 13.00 -14.18 3.49
CA ALA A 103 12.64 -12.94 2.78
C ALA A 103 11.13 -12.67 2.81
N TYR A 104 10.30 -13.72 2.69
CA TYR A 104 8.86 -13.58 2.76
C TYR A 104 8.37 -13.21 4.17
N LYS A 105 8.95 -13.82 5.21
CA LYS A 105 8.66 -13.46 6.62
C LYS A 105 9.04 -12.01 6.90
N GLU A 106 10.25 -11.59 6.53
CA GLU A 106 10.69 -10.20 6.74
C GLU A 106 9.76 -9.21 6.03
N ARG A 107 9.36 -9.50 4.80
CA ARG A 107 8.42 -8.66 4.05
C ARG A 107 7.05 -8.60 4.73
N PHE A 108 6.55 -9.74 5.23
CA PHE A 108 5.28 -9.81 5.94
C PHE A 108 5.33 -9.06 7.27
N ASP A 109 6.40 -9.24 8.05
CA ASP A 109 6.59 -8.55 9.33
C ASP A 109 6.73 -7.05 9.14
N ARG A 110 7.45 -6.61 8.11
CA ARG A 110 7.59 -5.19 7.76
C ARG A 110 6.27 -4.57 7.31
N ASN A 111 5.51 -5.26 6.48
CA ASN A 111 4.19 -4.80 6.05
C ASN A 111 3.21 -4.71 7.22
N ASN A 112 3.16 -5.74 8.07
CA ASN A 112 2.35 -5.76 9.29
C ASN A 112 2.74 -4.64 10.27
N PHE A 113 4.05 -4.39 10.43
CA PHE A 113 4.54 -3.29 11.24
C PHE A 113 4.00 -1.94 10.77
N PHE A 114 4.14 -1.62 9.47
CA PHE A 114 3.66 -0.34 8.93
C PHE A 114 2.14 -0.21 8.95
N GLN A 115 1.39 -1.28 8.68
CA GLN A 115 -0.07 -1.28 8.82
C GLN A 115 -0.51 -0.92 10.24
N ASN A 116 0.10 -1.56 11.25
CA ASN A 116 -0.22 -1.25 12.65
C ASN A 116 0.26 0.14 13.07
N LEU A 117 1.39 0.62 12.54
CA LEU A 117 1.94 1.95 12.82
C LEU A 117 0.99 3.05 12.32
N ILE A 118 0.54 2.98 11.06
CA ILE A 118 -0.36 4.01 10.48
C ILE A 118 -1.74 4.01 11.12
N LEU A 119 -2.21 2.84 11.59
CA LEU A 119 -3.48 2.70 12.33
C LEU A 119 -3.39 3.07 13.81
N ASP A 120 -2.20 3.46 14.29
CA ASP A 120 -1.95 3.85 15.69
C ASP A 120 -2.20 2.70 16.70
N ASN A 121 -1.94 1.46 16.26
CA ASN A 121 -2.19 0.24 17.03
C ASN A 121 -0.94 -0.24 17.80
N LEU A 122 0.17 0.51 17.80
CA LEU A 122 1.42 0.13 18.45
C LEU A 122 1.72 1.03 19.63
N LEU A 123 2.20 0.43 20.73
CA LEU A 123 2.78 1.18 21.82
C LEU A 123 4.14 1.74 21.40
N LEU A 124 4.54 2.86 22.00
CA LEU A 124 5.80 3.53 21.67
C LEU A 124 7.02 2.59 21.80
N VAL A 125 7.05 1.76 22.85
CA VAL A 125 8.12 0.77 23.06
C VAL A 125 8.15 -0.28 21.95
N ASP A 126 6.98 -0.70 21.46
CA ASP A 126 6.88 -1.68 20.38
C ASP A 126 7.33 -1.09 19.03
N ILE A 127 7.06 0.21 18.80
CA ILE A 127 7.54 0.91 17.60
C ILE A 127 9.06 0.85 17.55
N TYR A 128 9.76 1.22 18.63
CA TYR A 128 11.22 1.21 18.68
C TYR A 128 11.81 -0.20 18.56
N ASN A 129 11.30 -1.17 19.32
CA ASN A 129 11.80 -2.54 19.32
C ASN A 129 11.63 -3.22 17.96
N ARG A 130 10.45 -3.06 17.33
CA ARG A 130 10.18 -3.65 16.01
C ARG A 130 10.94 -2.94 14.91
N ALA A 131 11.04 -1.60 14.94
CA ALA A 131 11.84 -0.84 13.99
C ALA A 131 13.31 -1.30 13.99
N GLN A 132 13.90 -1.46 15.17
CA GLN A 132 15.27 -1.97 15.32
C GLN A 132 15.42 -3.38 14.74
N LYS A 133 14.50 -4.31 15.06
CA LYS A 133 14.51 -5.67 14.51
C LYS A 133 14.39 -5.71 12.99
N LEU A 134 13.58 -4.81 12.42
CA LEU A 134 13.33 -4.71 10.98
C LEU A 134 14.32 -3.81 10.24
N HIS A 135 15.35 -3.30 10.93
CA HIS A 135 16.34 -2.35 10.39
C HIS A 135 15.70 -1.13 9.75
N ILE A 136 14.67 -0.56 10.42
CA ILE A 136 13.97 0.65 10.00
C ILE A 136 14.51 1.82 10.82
N GLU A 137 14.93 2.88 10.14
CA GLU A 137 15.36 4.11 10.81
C GLU A 137 14.18 4.76 11.55
N VAL A 138 14.39 5.10 12.83
CA VAL A 138 13.36 5.69 13.68
C VAL A 138 13.30 7.20 13.49
N GLU A 139 14.44 7.84 13.26
CA GLU A 139 14.57 9.27 13.01
C GLU A 139 14.68 9.54 11.51
N GLY A 140 14.16 10.66 11.07
CA GLY A 140 14.24 11.10 9.68
C GLY A 140 12.90 11.56 9.13
N PRO A 141 12.93 12.57 8.25
CA PRO A 141 11.73 13.17 7.70
C PRO A 141 11.01 12.21 6.78
N ARG A 142 9.71 12.06 7.01
CA ARG A 142 8.80 11.22 6.21
C ARG A 142 7.49 11.91 5.99
N ILE A 143 6.82 11.53 4.90
CA ILE A 143 5.47 11.97 4.57
C ILE A 143 4.64 10.78 4.09
N VAL A 144 3.34 10.83 4.31
CA VAL A 144 2.41 9.80 3.84
C VAL A 144 1.61 10.32 2.66
N TYR A 145 1.65 9.57 1.57
CA TYR A 145 0.74 9.72 0.42
C TYR A 145 -0.30 8.61 0.47
N LEU A 146 -1.56 8.99 0.31
CA LEU A 146 -2.69 8.09 0.17
C LEU A 146 -3.14 8.11 -1.28
N VAL A 147 -3.11 6.96 -1.95
CA VAL A 147 -3.48 6.80 -3.35
C VAL A 147 -4.78 6.00 -3.40
N GLU A 148 -5.87 6.67 -3.76
CA GLU A 148 -7.17 6.03 -3.94
C GLU A 148 -7.33 5.55 -5.37
N THR A 149 -7.60 4.26 -5.54
CA THR A 149 -7.93 3.64 -6.83
C THR A 149 -9.45 3.45 -6.95
N ARG A 150 -9.99 3.62 -8.16
CA ARG A 150 -11.42 3.43 -8.40
C ARG A 150 -11.81 1.97 -8.67
N LEU A 151 -10.83 1.12 -8.98
CA LEU A 151 -11.04 -0.30 -9.28
C LEU A 151 -10.68 -1.16 -8.07
N GLU A 152 -11.62 -2.00 -7.66
CA GLU A 152 -11.41 -3.02 -6.62
C GLU A 152 -10.51 -4.14 -7.18
N LYS A 153 -9.50 -4.57 -6.39
CA LYS A 153 -8.64 -5.77 -6.65
C LYS A 153 -7.62 -5.67 -7.81
N ASP A 154 -7.21 -4.48 -8.23
CA ASP A 154 -6.13 -4.41 -9.19
C ASP A 154 -4.76 -4.34 -8.48
N SER A 155 -4.01 -5.44 -8.54
CA SER A 155 -2.64 -5.50 -7.99
C SER A 155 -1.63 -4.67 -8.80
N SER A 156 -1.97 -4.29 -10.04
CA SER A 156 -1.06 -3.58 -10.96
C SER A 156 -0.61 -2.23 -10.41
N GLY A 157 -1.53 -1.48 -9.78
CA GLY A 157 -1.19 -0.20 -9.15
C GLY A 157 -0.21 -0.32 -7.99
N MET A 158 -0.37 -1.35 -7.16
CA MET A 158 0.55 -1.63 -6.06
C MET A 158 1.94 -2.05 -6.58
N GLU A 159 2.00 -2.87 -7.62
CA GLU A 159 3.25 -3.33 -8.24
C GLU A 159 3.97 -2.17 -8.93
N LEU A 160 3.24 -1.31 -9.63
CA LEU A 160 3.80 -0.12 -10.25
C LEU A 160 4.41 0.82 -9.21
N LEU A 161 3.70 1.12 -8.12
CA LEU A 161 4.26 1.96 -7.05
C LEU A 161 5.51 1.33 -6.42
N ARG A 162 5.54 0.01 -6.23
CA ARG A 162 6.73 -0.69 -5.74
C ARG A 162 7.92 -0.63 -6.69
N SER A 163 7.68 -0.53 -7.99
CA SER A 163 8.76 -0.36 -8.97
C SER A 163 9.33 1.06 -8.97
N LEU A 164 8.49 2.06 -8.68
CA LEU A 164 8.87 3.47 -8.63
C LEU A 164 9.54 3.87 -7.31
N PHE A 165 9.07 3.31 -6.19
CA PHE A 165 9.50 3.66 -4.85
C PHE A 165 10.15 2.46 -4.17
N SER A 166 11.44 2.56 -3.92
CA SER A 166 12.27 1.46 -3.41
C SER A 166 12.42 1.53 -1.89
N SER A 167 12.31 0.40 -1.22
CA SER A 167 12.62 0.29 0.20
C SER A 167 14.09 0.62 0.54
N GLN A 168 14.99 0.55 -0.44
CA GLN A 168 16.39 0.97 -0.28
C GLN A 168 16.53 2.48 -0.04
N ASN A 169 15.56 3.27 -0.51
CA ASN A 169 15.52 4.71 -0.27
C ASN A 169 14.73 5.08 1.01
N GLY A 170 14.36 4.09 1.83
CA GLY A 170 13.55 4.30 3.03
C GLY A 170 12.06 4.47 2.75
N ASP A 171 11.62 4.21 1.53
CA ASP A 171 10.21 4.29 1.12
C ASP A 171 9.50 2.96 1.42
N TYR A 172 8.26 3.02 1.91
CA TYR A 172 7.46 1.84 2.22
C TYR A 172 6.06 1.95 1.64
N ILE A 173 5.61 0.86 1.01
CA ILE A 173 4.29 0.78 0.41
C ILE A 173 3.49 -0.31 1.09
N THR A 174 2.29 0.05 1.55
CA THR A 174 1.34 -0.85 2.19
C THR A 174 -0.08 -0.52 1.73
N ALA A 175 -1.07 -1.30 2.16
CA ALA A 175 -2.48 -1.02 1.98
C ALA A 175 -3.22 -1.39 3.28
N VAL A 176 -4.23 -0.62 3.63
CA VAL A 176 -5.12 -0.89 4.78
C VAL A 176 -6.43 -1.52 4.31
N ASP A 177 -6.83 -1.19 3.09
CA ASP A 177 -8.02 -1.70 2.44
C ASP A 177 -7.79 -1.96 0.94
N GLU A 178 -8.83 -2.40 0.23
CA GLU A 178 -8.75 -2.78 -1.19
C GLU A 178 -8.68 -1.57 -2.14
N LYS A 179 -8.95 -0.35 -1.66
CA LYS A 179 -9.05 0.87 -2.48
C LYS A 179 -7.88 1.82 -2.30
N ASN A 180 -7.21 1.72 -1.16
CA ASN A 180 -6.22 2.69 -0.73
C ASN A 180 -4.82 2.08 -0.66
N ILE A 181 -3.93 2.57 -1.51
CA ILE A 181 -2.50 2.28 -1.43
C ILE A 181 -1.83 3.43 -0.66
N ILE A 182 -0.96 3.08 0.26
CA ILE A 182 -0.29 4.02 1.14
C ILE A 182 1.20 3.97 0.87
N LEU A 183 1.76 5.10 0.48
CA LEU A 183 3.20 5.30 0.37
C LEU A 183 3.69 6.13 1.55
N ILE A 184 4.57 5.55 2.36
CA ILE A 184 5.34 6.25 3.38
C ILE A 184 6.68 6.58 2.74
N LYS A 185 6.90 7.83 2.41
CA LYS A 185 8.07 8.27 1.66
C LYS A 185 9.06 8.99 2.57
N ALA A 186 10.33 8.57 2.50
CA ALA A 186 11.43 9.36 3.04
C ALA A 186 11.64 10.60 2.17
N VAL A 187 11.84 11.75 2.80
CA VAL A 187 12.03 13.03 2.11
C VAL A 187 13.26 13.75 2.67
N GLU A 188 13.71 14.79 2.01
CA GLU A 188 14.79 15.64 2.51
C GLU A 188 14.26 16.53 3.64
N ARG A 189 15.15 16.99 4.53
CA ARG A 189 14.77 17.82 5.70
C ARG A 189 14.17 19.16 5.32
N ASP A 190 14.54 19.68 4.16
CA ASP A 190 14.13 20.95 3.57
C ASP A 190 13.20 20.76 2.35
N ALA A 191 12.53 19.61 2.27
CA ALA A 191 11.60 19.33 1.17
C ALA A 191 10.55 20.44 1.03
N SER A 192 10.55 21.09 -0.15
CA SER A 192 9.61 22.18 -0.43
C SER A 192 8.21 21.66 -0.73
N PRO A 193 7.16 22.47 -0.51
CA PRO A 193 5.79 22.09 -0.90
C PRO A 193 5.68 21.67 -2.36
N GLU A 194 6.42 22.32 -3.25
CA GLU A 194 6.44 22.04 -4.68
C GLU A 194 7.05 20.66 -4.97
N SER A 195 8.11 20.28 -4.25
CA SER A 195 8.73 18.97 -4.40
C SER A 195 7.81 17.84 -3.93
N LEU A 196 7.04 18.07 -2.86
CA LEU A 196 6.06 17.11 -2.35
C LEU A 196 4.87 16.96 -3.31
N GLU A 197 4.40 18.07 -3.88
CA GLU A 197 3.33 18.05 -4.89
C GLU A 197 3.78 17.38 -6.19
N LEU A 198 5.04 17.57 -6.59
CA LEU A 198 5.63 16.89 -7.76
C LEU A 198 5.59 15.37 -7.60
N VAL A 199 5.91 14.84 -6.42
CA VAL A 199 5.79 13.39 -6.15
C VAL A 199 4.35 12.92 -6.33
N ALA A 200 3.36 13.65 -5.80
CA ALA A 200 1.95 13.30 -5.92
C ALA A 200 1.48 13.32 -7.38
N ASN A 201 1.88 14.33 -8.15
CA ASN A 201 1.57 14.41 -9.58
C ASN A 201 2.25 13.28 -10.36
N THR A 202 3.50 12.95 -10.05
CA THR A 202 4.20 11.81 -10.65
C THR A 202 3.44 10.50 -10.43
N ILE A 203 2.91 10.27 -9.21
CA ILE A 203 2.08 9.11 -8.92
C ILE A 203 0.83 9.09 -9.81
N VAL A 204 0.10 10.21 -9.92
CA VAL A 204 -1.10 10.32 -10.76
C VAL A 204 -0.76 10.03 -12.21
N ASP A 205 0.29 10.62 -12.75
CA ASP A 205 0.68 10.48 -14.15
C ASP A 205 1.09 9.04 -14.48
N MET A 206 1.91 8.42 -13.64
CA MET A 206 2.37 7.05 -13.83
C MET A 206 1.22 6.05 -13.70
N MET A 207 0.33 6.23 -12.72
CA MET A 207 -0.87 5.37 -12.57
C MET A 207 -1.79 5.47 -13.77
N ASN A 208 -1.96 6.67 -14.33
CA ASN A 208 -2.79 6.89 -15.53
C ASN A 208 -2.14 6.31 -16.80
N SER A 209 -0.82 6.50 -16.99
CA SER A 209 -0.13 6.13 -18.24
C SER A 209 0.26 4.65 -18.28
N GLU A 210 0.82 4.09 -17.19
CA GLU A 210 1.36 2.74 -17.16
C GLU A 210 0.34 1.70 -16.69
N ALA A 211 -0.43 2.02 -15.63
CA ALA A 211 -1.44 1.12 -15.09
C ALA A 211 -2.84 1.35 -15.68
N MET A 212 -3.06 2.42 -16.45
CA MET A 212 -4.38 2.84 -16.96
C MET A 212 -5.43 3.05 -15.86
N LEU A 213 -4.97 3.40 -14.65
CA LEU A 213 -5.79 3.59 -13.45
C LEU A 213 -6.00 5.08 -13.19
N LYS A 214 -7.26 5.51 -13.15
CA LYS A 214 -7.60 6.85 -12.65
C LYS A 214 -7.53 6.85 -11.13
N VAL A 215 -6.61 7.63 -10.59
CA VAL A 215 -6.38 7.73 -9.15
C VAL A 215 -6.55 9.15 -8.65
N ARG A 216 -6.79 9.26 -7.35
CA ARG A 216 -6.67 10.50 -6.58
C ARG A 216 -5.60 10.30 -5.53
N VAL A 217 -4.73 11.29 -5.37
CA VAL A 217 -3.64 11.26 -4.40
C VAL A 217 -3.83 12.38 -3.39
N SER A 218 -3.78 12.05 -2.12
CA SER A 218 -3.67 13.04 -1.05
C SER A 218 -2.43 12.79 -0.22
N TYR A 219 -1.95 13.82 0.48
CA TYR A 219 -0.79 13.69 1.35
C TYR A 219 -0.89 14.56 2.60
N GLY A 220 -0.28 14.05 3.69
CA GLY A 220 -0.22 14.72 4.97
C GLY A 220 0.90 15.76 5.06
N THR A 221 1.35 16.05 6.27
CA THR A 221 2.54 16.88 6.54
C THR A 221 3.77 16.01 6.76
N VAL A 222 4.95 16.59 6.52
CA VAL A 222 6.25 15.97 6.84
C VAL A 222 6.36 15.82 8.35
N VAL A 223 6.69 14.60 8.80
CA VAL A 223 6.96 14.28 10.20
C VAL A 223 8.42 13.87 10.37
N GLN A 224 9.00 14.06 11.56
CA GLN A 224 10.43 13.88 11.80
C GLN A 224 10.77 12.51 12.41
N GLU A 225 9.81 11.87 13.02
CA GLU A 225 9.99 10.60 13.70
C GLU A 225 9.00 9.53 13.17
N LEU A 226 9.45 8.29 13.20
CA LEU A 226 8.65 7.14 12.76
C LEU A 226 7.30 7.03 13.50
N ARG A 227 7.27 7.32 14.81
CA ARG A 227 6.03 7.30 15.62
C ARG A 227 4.97 8.29 15.15
N GLU A 228 5.36 9.34 14.44
CA GLU A 228 4.45 10.38 13.97
C GLU A 228 3.86 10.07 12.57
N VAL A 229 4.26 8.94 11.95
CA VAL A 229 3.75 8.54 10.62
C VAL A 229 2.23 8.38 10.64
N SER A 230 1.64 7.89 11.75
CA SER A 230 0.18 7.81 11.92
C SER A 230 -0.51 9.18 11.83
N LYS A 231 0.14 10.25 12.30
CA LYS A 231 -0.36 11.62 12.16
C LYS A 231 -0.43 12.03 10.68
N SER A 232 0.68 11.85 9.95
CA SER A 232 0.72 12.17 8.50
C SER A 232 -0.30 11.36 7.71
N TYR A 233 -0.54 10.10 8.09
CA TYR A 233 -1.59 9.27 7.49
C TYR A 233 -3.01 9.80 7.77
N LYS A 234 -3.32 10.15 9.02
CA LYS A 234 -4.62 10.75 9.40
C LYS A 234 -4.87 12.06 8.65
N GLU A 235 -3.83 12.88 8.48
CA GLU A 235 -3.88 14.11 7.70
C GLU A 235 -4.13 13.84 6.21
N ALA A 236 -3.46 12.84 5.61
CA ALA A 236 -3.68 12.44 4.23
C ALA A 236 -5.11 11.91 4.03
N THR A 237 -5.63 11.11 4.96
CA THR A 237 -7.00 10.60 4.93
C THR A 237 -8.01 11.76 4.98
N MET A 238 -7.82 12.71 5.89
CA MET A 238 -8.67 13.91 5.96
C MET A 238 -8.59 14.72 4.67
N ALA A 239 -7.40 14.85 4.06
CA ALA A 239 -7.24 15.54 2.78
C ALA A 239 -8.00 14.83 1.66
N MET A 240 -8.01 13.50 1.64
CA MET A 240 -8.79 12.72 0.68
C MET A 240 -10.29 12.97 0.83
N ASP A 241 -10.81 12.89 2.06
CA ASP A 241 -12.23 13.01 2.35
C ASP A 241 -12.76 14.43 2.08
N VAL A 242 -12.04 15.45 2.58
CA VAL A 242 -12.36 16.85 2.30
C VAL A 242 -12.26 17.16 0.81
N GLY A 243 -11.26 16.59 0.16
CA GLY A 243 -11.04 16.74 -1.27
C GLY A 243 -12.17 16.18 -2.13
N ARG A 244 -12.77 15.06 -1.73
CA ARG A 244 -13.96 14.50 -2.41
C ARG A 244 -15.14 15.46 -2.38
N ILE A 245 -15.29 16.22 -1.29
CA ILE A 245 -16.42 17.12 -1.06
C ILE A 245 -16.17 18.49 -1.69
N LEU A 246 -15.01 19.11 -1.41
CA LEU A 246 -14.75 20.51 -1.76
C LEU A 246 -13.93 20.69 -3.04
N TYR A 247 -13.17 19.66 -3.47
CA TYR A 247 -12.23 19.75 -4.60
C TYR A 247 -12.39 18.56 -5.54
N ALA A 248 -13.63 18.26 -5.95
CA ALA A 248 -13.98 17.09 -6.76
C ALA A 248 -13.16 16.97 -8.05
N GLU A 249 -12.79 18.10 -8.67
CA GLU A 249 -12.02 18.17 -9.92
C GLU A 249 -10.51 17.95 -9.73
N LYS A 250 -10.00 18.05 -8.48
CA LYS A 250 -8.57 17.88 -8.22
C LYS A 250 -8.20 16.41 -8.02
N ASN A 251 -7.14 15.98 -8.68
CA ASN A 251 -6.57 14.64 -8.49
C ASN A 251 -5.48 14.62 -7.40
N VAL A 252 -4.90 15.77 -7.04
CA VAL A 252 -3.89 15.90 -6.00
C VAL A 252 -4.36 16.89 -4.94
N ILE A 253 -4.31 16.48 -3.66
CA ILE A 253 -4.80 17.27 -2.53
C ILE A 253 -3.80 17.19 -1.38
N ALA A 254 -3.23 18.35 -1.01
CA ALA A 254 -2.36 18.49 0.15
C ALA A 254 -3.20 18.81 1.41
N TYR A 255 -2.89 18.18 2.54
CA TYR A 255 -3.52 18.53 3.81
C TYR A 255 -3.34 20.02 4.18
N SER A 256 -2.17 20.58 3.88
CA SER A 256 -1.85 22.00 4.15
C SER A 256 -2.74 22.98 3.39
N THR A 257 -3.32 22.58 2.25
CA THR A 257 -4.14 23.46 1.39
C THR A 257 -5.64 23.43 1.71
N LEU A 258 -6.07 22.58 2.65
CA LEU A 258 -7.50 22.42 2.97
C LEU A 258 -8.14 23.65 3.65
N GLY A 259 -7.33 24.52 4.26
CA GLY A 259 -7.82 25.74 4.91
C GLY A 259 -8.93 25.46 5.93
N ILE A 260 -10.04 26.16 5.80
CA ILE A 260 -11.23 26.03 6.65
C ILE A 260 -11.92 24.67 6.50
N GLY A 261 -11.74 23.96 5.37
CA GLY A 261 -12.30 22.64 5.14
C GLY A 261 -11.94 21.65 6.24
N ARG A 262 -10.74 21.77 6.85
CA ARG A 262 -10.32 20.92 7.99
C ARG A 262 -11.21 21.12 9.22
N LEU A 263 -11.63 22.34 9.50
CA LEU A 263 -12.50 22.66 10.63
C LEU A 263 -13.92 22.15 10.35
N ILE A 264 -14.44 22.42 9.18
CA ILE A 264 -15.79 21.98 8.78
C ILE A 264 -15.90 20.46 8.82
N TYR A 265 -14.92 19.73 8.31
CA TYR A 265 -14.91 18.28 8.32
C TYR A 265 -14.91 17.66 9.73
N GLN A 266 -14.32 18.36 10.71
CA GLN A 266 -14.27 17.91 12.11
C GLN A 266 -15.52 18.24 12.91
N LEU A 267 -16.43 19.06 12.37
CA LEU A 267 -17.67 19.40 13.07
C LEU A 267 -18.60 18.17 13.13
N PRO A 268 -19.20 17.90 14.29
CA PRO A 268 -20.25 16.91 14.39
C PRO A 268 -21.40 17.21 13.43
N VAL A 269 -21.86 16.20 12.71
CA VAL A 269 -22.96 16.35 11.71
C VAL A 269 -24.19 17.04 12.30
N ASN A 270 -24.52 16.75 13.58
CA ASN A 270 -25.63 17.39 14.26
C ASN A 270 -25.44 18.92 14.41
N LEU A 271 -24.21 19.35 14.71
CA LEU A 271 -23.90 20.78 14.80
C LEU A 271 -24.03 21.45 13.42
N CYS A 272 -23.54 20.80 12.36
CA CYS A 272 -23.72 21.30 11.00
C CYS A 272 -25.22 21.45 10.64
N ARG A 273 -26.04 20.48 11.02
CA ARG A 273 -27.48 20.52 10.77
C ARG A 273 -28.16 21.67 11.50
N ILE A 274 -27.87 21.86 12.80
CA ILE A 274 -28.40 22.97 13.58
C ILE A 274 -28.02 24.31 12.94
N PHE A 275 -26.77 24.48 12.57
CA PHE A 275 -26.29 25.70 11.91
C PHE A 275 -26.99 25.96 10.57
N ILE A 276 -27.19 24.93 9.75
CA ILE A 276 -27.91 25.03 8.48
C ILE A 276 -29.37 25.45 8.73
N GLU A 277 -30.04 24.85 9.72
CA GLU A 277 -31.42 25.20 10.09
C GLU A 277 -31.55 26.65 10.61
N GLU A 278 -30.57 27.12 11.39
CA GLU A 278 -30.52 28.50 11.89
C GLU A 278 -30.32 29.52 10.73
N ILE A 279 -29.44 29.23 9.78
CA ILE A 279 -29.15 30.15 8.69
C ILE A 279 -30.27 30.17 7.63
N PHE A 280 -30.79 29.00 7.27
CA PHE A 280 -31.79 28.89 6.20
C PHE A 280 -33.26 28.86 6.67
N GLY A 281 -33.50 28.98 8.00
CA GLY A 281 -34.84 29.13 8.56
C GLY A 281 -35.81 27.99 8.22
N GLY A 282 -35.29 26.76 8.02
CA GLY A 282 -36.10 25.61 7.61
C GLY A 282 -36.35 25.52 6.09
N ASN A 283 -35.91 26.51 5.31
CA ASN A 283 -35.86 26.40 3.86
C ASN A 283 -34.77 25.40 3.49
N GLN A 284 -35.02 24.52 2.53
CA GLN A 284 -34.06 23.49 2.18
C GLN A 284 -32.90 24.13 1.39
N VAL A 285 -31.69 23.91 1.84
CA VAL A 285 -30.45 24.29 1.10
C VAL A 285 -30.43 23.71 -0.32
N TYR A 286 -31.26 22.70 -0.57
CA TYR A 286 -31.45 22.03 -1.86
C TYR A 286 -32.21 22.90 -2.90
N ASP A 287 -32.77 24.03 -2.50
CA ASP A 287 -33.48 24.96 -3.40
C ASP A 287 -32.53 25.94 -4.11
N LEU A 288 -31.21 25.89 -3.80
CA LEU A 288 -30.22 26.67 -4.52
C LEU A 288 -29.95 26.06 -5.90
N ASP A 289 -30.26 26.79 -6.95
CA ASP A 289 -29.97 26.36 -8.30
C ASP A 289 -28.45 26.31 -8.60
N GLU A 290 -28.06 25.56 -9.62
CA GLU A 290 -26.66 25.35 -10.00
C GLU A 290 -25.94 26.68 -10.33
N GLU A 291 -26.68 27.65 -10.88
CA GLU A 291 -26.16 28.98 -11.22
C GLU A 291 -25.78 29.75 -9.95
N THR A 292 -26.63 29.68 -8.95
CA THR A 292 -26.42 30.30 -7.63
C THR A 292 -25.20 29.67 -6.93
N LEU A 293 -25.13 28.34 -6.88
CA LEU A 293 -23.99 27.62 -6.29
C LEU A 293 -22.68 27.97 -7.02
N THR A 294 -22.69 28.02 -8.34
CA THR A 294 -21.53 28.42 -9.13
C THR A 294 -21.11 29.86 -8.82
N THR A 295 -22.08 30.75 -8.67
CA THR A 295 -21.83 32.18 -8.33
C THR A 295 -21.20 32.29 -6.94
N ILE A 296 -21.71 31.57 -5.94
CA ILE A 296 -21.18 31.55 -4.57
C ILE A 296 -19.74 31.03 -4.59
N ASN A 297 -19.51 29.88 -5.18
CA ASN A 297 -18.18 29.25 -5.24
C ASN A 297 -17.14 30.17 -5.88
N LYS A 298 -17.46 30.74 -7.04
CA LYS A 298 -16.58 31.68 -7.73
C LYS A 298 -16.31 32.96 -6.94
N PHE A 299 -17.31 33.43 -6.21
CA PHE A 299 -17.16 34.62 -5.35
C PHE A 299 -16.20 34.38 -4.19
N PHE A 300 -16.29 33.21 -3.54
CA PHE A 300 -15.32 32.81 -2.50
C PHE A 300 -13.93 32.52 -3.05
N GLU A 301 -13.80 31.81 -4.20
CA GLU A 301 -12.53 31.56 -4.87
C GLU A 301 -11.77 32.86 -5.17
N ASN A 302 -12.48 33.92 -5.50
CA ASN A 302 -11.94 35.24 -5.80
C ASN A 302 -11.86 36.16 -4.57
N ASN A 303 -11.85 35.61 -3.36
CA ASN A 303 -11.76 36.38 -2.11
C ASN A 303 -12.80 37.50 -2.02
N LEU A 304 -14.04 37.24 -2.41
CA LEU A 304 -15.17 38.18 -2.41
C LEU A 304 -14.97 39.37 -3.35
N ASN A 305 -14.09 39.26 -4.34
CA ASN A 305 -13.84 40.30 -5.32
C ASN A 305 -14.88 40.30 -6.44
N VAL A 306 -15.84 41.22 -6.36
CA VAL A 306 -16.94 41.36 -7.32
C VAL A 306 -16.45 41.51 -8.76
N SER A 307 -15.41 42.31 -8.99
CA SER A 307 -14.94 42.58 -10.36
C SER A 307 -14.29 41.36 -11.01
N GLU A 308 -13.47 40.64 -10.25
CA GLU A 308 -12.82 39.42 -10.73
C GLU A 308 -13.82 38.29 -10.93
N THR A 309 -14.75 38.11 -9.99
CA THR A 309 -15.80 37.09 -10.08
C THR A 309 -16.72 37.31 -11.29
N SER A 310 -17.16 38.57 -11.53
CA SER A 310 -18.00 38.88 -12.68
C SER A 310 -17.30 38.61 -14.01
N ARG A 311 -15.99 38.87 -14.09
CA ARG A 311 -15.17 38.56 -15.26
C ARG A 311 -15.07 37.04 -15.51
N GLN A 312 -14.82 36.25 -14.44
CA GLN A 312 -14.72 34.81 -14.57
C GLN A 312 -16.04 34.11 -14.88
N LEU A 313 -17.15 34.66 -14.40
CA LEU A 313 -18.50 34.18 -14.68
C LEU A 313 -19.05 34.70 -16.03
N PHE A 314 -18.30 35.55 -16.73
CA PHE A 314 -18.73 36.19 -17.97
C PHE A 314 -20.06 36.95 -17.86
N ILE A 315 -20.32 37.58 -16.70
CA ILE A 315 -21.52 38.38 -16.44
C ILE A 315 -21.16 39.82 -16.09
N HIS A 316 -22.13 40.74 -16.28
CA HIS A 316 -21.93 42.13 -15.86
C HIS A 316 -21.84 42.24 -14.34
N ARG A 317 -20.99 43.17 -13.86
CA ARG A 317 -20.80 43.41 -12.42
C ARG A 317 -22.12 43.60 -11.66
N ASN A 318 -23.06 44.39 -12.23
CA ASN A 318 -24.35 44.65 -11.60
C ASN A 318 -25.20 43.38 -11.49
N THR A 319 -25.09 42.47 -12.44
CA THR A 319 -25.77 41.16 -12.40
C THR A 319 -25.26 40.33 -11.25
N LEU A 320 -23.93 40.33 -11.03
CA LEU A 320 -23.33 39.62 -9.91
C LEU A 320 -23.77 40.21 -8.56
N VAL A 321 -23.72 41.56 -8.43
CA VAL A 321 -24.19 42.23 -7.22
C VAL A 321 -25.65 41.87 -6.92
N TYR A 322 -26.53 41.94 -7.91
CA TYR A 322 -27.93 41.55 -7.75
C TYR A 322 -28.11 40.13 -7.29
N ARG A 323 -27.33 39.18 -7.86
CA ARG A 323 -27.36 37.77 -7.41
C ARG A 323 -26.92 37.61 -5.97
N ILE A 324 -25.86 38.30 -5.54
CA ILE A 324 -25.37 38.25 -4.17
C ILE A 324 -26.38 38.89 -3.19
N GLU A 325 -26.97 40.04 -3.53
CA GLU A 325 -27.98 40.70 -2.73
C GLU A 325 -29.28 39.86 -2.56
N LYS A 326 -29.61 39.04 -3.58
CA LYS A 326 -30.76 38.11 -3.50
C LYS A 326 -30.50 36.95 -2.52
N LEU A 327 -29.24 36.65 -2.22
CA LEU A 327 -28.84 35.61 -1.27
C LEU A 327 -28.76 36.06 0.18
N GLN A 328 -28.81 37.37 0.44
CA GLN A 328 -28.88 37.96 1.77
C GLN A 328 -30.33 38.01 2.27
#